data_aecddba921d4c2012c8131f8ae56ff3a
#
_entry.id   aecddba921d4c2012c8131f8ae56ff3a
#
_cell.length_a   1.000
_cell.length_b   1.000
_cell.length_c   1.000
_cell.angle_alpha   90.00
_cell.angle_beta   90.00
_cell.angle_gamma   90.00
#
_symmetry.space_group_name_H-M   'P 1'
#
loop_
_entity.id
_entity.type
_entity.pdbx_description
1 polymer ?
#
loop_
_entity_poly.entity_id
_entity_poly.type
_entity_poly.pdbx_seq_one_letter_code
_entity_poly.pdbx_strand_id
1 'polypeptide(L)'
;MSRLFSFLVLTLSSLCLPTAVAVSAQTTSEGTTAERSTNAFSQLICQRLDSLVQLPLMQRSQLGLCVYDLTTDSMLYAHGHQQRMRPASSMKVITAVTALDKLGGDYQFSTQLYSTVAPTDSVLQGSLVARGGFDPLFGRDDLRAFVEVLRQRGIRRITGDLVLDVSMKDTTSLGWGWCWDDKNKPLTPLLYRGNDSWADHFYEHLGRAGITLEGKIQRGTLPRGAQLLVERKHSIDQVLHPMLKESNNLCAEAMFYQLAALSKRAYATYKDAAAQVQRVIAQCGLQPSDYLVADGSGLSLYNYVSPQLLVAMLRYAARSEETFTHLTTALPIMGRDGTLKSRCRRTPAQDNVRAKTGTLEGVSSLTGYAMAANGHRLCFAIINQGVRTTAEGRNFQDAVCRALTQGFDTPHIRPDVQPDIVPSGEEEQNTPSLLEENP
;
A
#
# COMPACT_ATOMS: atom_id res chain seq x y z
N MET A 1 62.82 -31.40 10.59
CA MET A 1 63.98 -30.48 10.58
C MET A 1 63.45 -29.16 11.05
N SER A 2 63.44 -28.84 12.33
CA SER A 2 64.53 -28.35 13.16
C SER A 2 64.92 -26.92 12.78
N ARG A 3 64.57 -25.95 13.57
CA ARG A 3 65.31 -25.11 14.56
C ARG A 3 64.49 -23.85 14.81
N LEU A 4 63.99 -23.48 15.97
CA LEU A 4 64.56 -23.20 17.29
C LEU A 4 65.48 -21.93 17.31
N PHE A 5 65.22 -21.17 18.35
CA PHE A 5 66.05 -20.18 19.07
C PHE A 5 65.57 -18.70 18.92
N SER A 6 65.57 -17.86 19.90
CA SER A 6 65.68 -17.89 21.38
C SER A 6 65.58 -16.45 21.87
N PHE A 7 64.98 -16.27 23.01
CA PHE A 7 65.25 -15.33 24.11
C PHE A 7 66.08 -14.07 23.86
N LEU A 8 65.66 -12.94 24.34
CA LEU A 8 66.40 -12.16 25.35
C LEU A 8 65.48 -11.23 26.19
N VAL A 9 65.86 -11.14 27.46
CA VAL A 9 65.24 -10.59 28.66
C VAL A 9 65.91 -9.25 29.04
N LEU A 10 65.20 -8.44 29.83
CA LEU A 10 65.58 -7.33 30.74
C LEU A 10 65.98 -5.98 30.09
N THR A 11 65.43 -4.86 30.60
CA THR A 11 65.70 -4.25 31.90
C THR A 11 64.65 -3.23 32.34
N LEU A 12 64.41 -3.20 33.63
CA LEU A 12 63.70 -2.15 34.38
C LEU A 12 64.45 -0.82 34.26
N SER A 13 63.73 0.30 34.17
CA SER A 13 64.05 1.52 34.81
C SER A 13 62.81 2.33 35.18
N SER A 14 62.66 2.48 36.48
CA SER A 14 61.68 3.38 37.11
C SER A 14 62.15 4.83 36.87
N LEU A 15 61.19 5.73 36.61
CA LEU A 15 61.21 7.10 37.12
C LEU A 15 59.89 7.83 37.01
N CYS A 16 59.50 8.32 38.18
CA CYS A 16 58.75 9.54 38.47
C CYS A 16 57.50 9.94 37.67
N LEU A 17 56.38 9.87 38.37
CA LEU A 17 55.14 10.61 38.13
C LEU A 17 55.34 12.13 38.28
N PRO A 18 54.62 12.93 37.51
CA PRO A 18 53.94 14.10 38.05
C PRO A 18 52.43 13.87 38.08
N THR A 19 51.87 14.09 39.27
CA THR A 19 50.43 14.22 39.50
C THR A 19 49.85 15.37 38.68
N ALA A 20 49.20 15.03 37.58
CA ALA A 20 48.31 15.97 36.89
C ALA A 20 46.94 15.84 37.52
N VAL A 21 46.50 16.88 38.20
CA VAL A 21 45.12 17.11 38.65
C VAL A 21 44.29 17.26 37.39
N ALA A 22 43.55 16.20 37.04
CA ALA A 22 42.50 16.28 36.01
C ALA A 22 41.33 17.08 36.57
N VAL A 23 41.26 18.35 36.25
CA VAL A 23 40.03 19.13 36.33
C VAL A 23 39.07 18.55 35.26
N SER A 24 38.17 17.69 35.68
CA SER A 24 37.05 17.29 34.85
C SER A 24 36.14 18.50 34.65
N ALA A 25 36.31 19.22 33.55
CA ALA A 25 35.32 20.14 33.05
C ALA A 25 34.09 19.29 32.62
N GLN A 26 33.11 19.16 33.49
CA GLN A 26 31.76 18.79 33.10
C GLN A 26 31.21 19.91 32.22
N THR A 27 31.42 19.81 30.91
CA THR A 27 30.62 20.55 29.92
C THR A 27 29.23 19.98 29.96
N THR A 28 28.39 20.45 30.87
CA THR A 28 26.96 20.40 30.72
C THR A 28 26.62 21.28 29.51
N SER A 29 26.45 20.66 28.35
CA SER A 29 25.84 21.34 27.21
C SER A 29 24.42 21.67 27.63
N GLU A 30 24.17 22.89 28.07
CA GLU A 30 22.83 23.43 28.26
C GLU A 30 22.19 23.50 26.86
N GLY A 31 21.40 22.48 26.51
CA GLY A 31 20.59 22.49 25.28
C GLY A 31 19.74 23.76 25.25
N THR A 32 19.51 24.28 24.04
CA THR A 32 18.67 25.45 23.84
C THR A 32 17.26 25.23 24.42
N THR A 33 16.53 26.29 24.75
CA THR A 33 15.16 26.19 25.28
C THR A 33 14.26 25.38 24.33
N ALA A 34 14.48 25.46 23.01
CA ALA A 34 13.76 24.70 21.99
C ALA A 34 14.09 23.19 22.08
N GLU A 35 15.35 22.80 22.28
CA GLU A 35 15.75 21.38 22.42
C GLU A 35 15.21 20.77 23.71
N ARG A 36 15.19 21.52 24.82
CA ARG A 36 14.58 21.07 26.08
C ARG A 36 13.06 20.87 25.92
N SER A 37 12.37 21.78 25.24
CA SER A 37 10.94 21.67 24.95
C SER A 37 10.63 20.47 24.04
N THR A 38 11.42 20.23 23.01
CA THR A 38 11.27 19.08 22.11
C THR A 38 11.47 17.76 22.85
N ASN A 39 12.49 17.66 23.71
CA ASN A 39 12.72 16.47 24.53
C ASN A 39 11.59 16.20 25.51
N ALA A 40 11.06 17.25 26.17
CA ALA A 40 9.93 17.12 27.09
C ALA A 40 8.66 16.64 26.38
N PHE A 41 8.41 17.12 25.16
CA PHE A 41 7.25 16.67 24.37
C PHE A 41 7.38 15.21 23.91
N SER A 42 8.55 14.81 23.43
CA SER A 42 8.84 13.43 23.07
C SER A 42 8.67 12.48 24.25
N GLN A 43 9.15 12.86 25.43
CA GLN A 43 8.95 12.10 26.67
C GLN A 43 7.45 11.96 27.03
N LEU A 44 6.66 13.03 26.88
CA LEU A 44 5.23 12.99 27.13
C LEU A 44 4.51 12.00 26.19
N ILE A 45 4.84 12.00 24.89
CA ILE A 45 4.30 11.02 23.93
C ILE A 45 4.66 9.60 24.39
N CYS A 46 5.93 9.34 24.72
CA CYS A 46 6.37 8.03 25.18
C CYS A 46 5.60 7.57 26.43
N GLN A 47 5.44 8.41 27.45
CA GLN A 47 4.68 8.10 28.65
C GLN A 47 3.20 7.76 28.36
N ARG A 48 2.57 8.51 27.43
CA ARG A 48 1.20 8.22 26.99
C ARG A 48 1.13 6.85 26.29
N LEU A 49 2.09 6.54 25.41
CA LEU A 49 2.14 5.27 24.71
C LEU A 49 2.45 4.11 25.67
N ASP A 50 3.34 4.30 26.65
CA ASP A 50 3.62 3.33 27.71
C ASP A 50 2.35 2.96 28.49
N SER A 51 1.51 3.95 28.81
CA SER A 51 0.23 3.72 29.47
C SER A 51 -0.72 2.90 28.60
N LEU A 52 -0.74 3.15 27.28
CA LEU A 52 -1.62 2.44 26.34
C LEU A 52 -1.18 0.98 26.12
N VAL A 53 0.12 0.68 26.09
CA VAL A 53 0.62 -0.70 25.92
C VAL A 53 0.42 -1.57 27.16
N GLN A 54 0.06 -0.98 28.32
CA GLN A 54 -0.31 -1.69 29.54
C GLN A 54 -1.80 -2.05 29.63
N LEU A 55 -2.62 -1.62 28.65
CA LEU A 55 -4.06 -1.93 28.66
C LEU A 55 -4.31 -3.46 28.65
N PRO A 56 -5.38 -3.95 29.27
CA PRO A 56 -5.69 -5.40 29.34
C PRO A 56 -5.80 -6.07 27.96
N LEU A 57 -6.16 -5.34 26.92
CA LEU A 57 -6.17 -5.84 25.55
C LEU A 57 -4.79 -6.37 25.13
N MET A 58 -3.71 -5.68 25.52
CA MET A 58 -2.34 -6.05 25.14
C MET A 58 -1.83 -7.32 25.84
N GLN A 59 -2.46 -7.73 26.93
CA GLN A 59 -2.18 -9.00 27.60
C GLN A 59 -2.83 -10.20 26.90
N ARG A 60 -3.81 -9.96 26.02
CA ARG A 60 -4.61 -11.00 25.36
C ARG A 60 -4.46 -11.01 23.83
N SER A 61 -3.72 -10.05 23.29
CA SER A 61 -3.46 -9.90 21.86
C SER A 61 -2.01 -9.51 21.62
N GLN A 62 -1.53 -9.72 20.40
CA GLN A 62 -0.21 -9.25 19.98
C GLN A 62 -0.31 -7.79 19.53
N LEU A 63 0.64 -6.97 19.96
CA LEU A 63 0.79 -5.59 19.51
C LEU A 63 2.16 -5.38 18.89
N GLY A 64 2.16 -4.83 17.69
CA GLY A 64 3.32 -4.19 17.08
C GLY A 64 3.03 -2.70 16.90
N LEU A 65 3.83 -1.85 17.53
CA LEU A 65 3.73 -0.38 17.44
C LEU A 65 5.12 0.20 17.16
N CYS A 66 5.19 1.05 16.16
CA CYS A 66 6.40 1.78 15.78
C CYS A 66 6.03 3.22 15.45
N VAL A 67 6.71 4.18 16.08
CA VAL A 67 6.56 5.61 15.81
C VAL A 67 7.93 6.21 15.54
N TYR A 68 8.05 6.98 14.48
CA TYR A 68 9.28 7.62 14.05
C TYR A 68 9.05 9.11 13.81
N ASP A 69 9.94 9.92 14.32
CA ASP A 69 9.95 11.36 14.12
C ASP A 69 10.75 11.70 12.87
N LEU A 70 10.06 12.13 11.82
CA LEU A 70 10.66 12.53 10.54
C LEU A 70 11.38 13.87 10.63
N THR A 71 11.09 14.69 11.64
CA THR A 71 11.69 16.01 11.82
C THR A 71 13.09 15.89 12.45
N THR A 72 13.23 15.00 13.43
CA THR A 72 14.50 14.72 14.09
C THR A 72 15.25 13.50 13.52
N ASP A 73 14.64 12.83 12.54
CA ASP A 73 15.10 11.56 11.93
C ASP A 73 15.47 10.50 12.97
N SER A 74 14.58 10.28 13.95
CA SER A 74 14.82 9.37 15.06
C SER A 74 13.61 8.50 15.41
N MET A 75 13.90 7.29 15.96
CA MET A 75 12.87 6.43 16.52
C MET A 75 12.31 7.06 17.79
N LEU A 76 11.02 7.37 17.78
CA LEU A 76 10.34 7.95 18.95
C LEU A 76 9.81 6.87 19.89
N TYR A 77 9.19 5.80 19.34
CA TYR A 77 8.62 4.72 20.15
C TYR A 77 8.64 3.38 19.42
N ALA A 78 8.89 2.32 20.16
CA ALA A 78 8.96 0.97 19.63
C ALA A 78 8.45 -0.06 20.65
N HIS A 79 7.40 -0.82 20.30
CA HIS A 79 6.91 -1.95 21.08
C HIS A 79 6.55 -3.09 20.13
N GLY A 80 7.18 -4.25 20.24
CA GLY A 80 6.98 -5.36 19.32
C GLY A 80 7.18 -5.02 17.84
N HIS A 81 7.90 -3.94 17.54
CA HIS A 81 8.00 -3.32 16.22
C HIS A 81 8.66 -4.19 15.15
N GLN A 82 9.45 -5.19 15.54
CA GLN A 82 10.11 -6.14 14.64
C GLN A 82 9.33 -7.44 14.46
N GLN A 83 8.26 -7.64 15.23
CA GLN A 83 7.46 -8.85 15.12
C GLN A 83 6.83 -8.97 13.73
N ARG A 84 6.92 -10.17 13.15
CA ARG A 84 6.26 -10.50 11.87
C ARG A 84 4.78 -10.74 12.12
N MET A 85 3.96 -9.91 11.54
CA MET A 85 2.52 -9.91 11.72
C MET A 85 1.81 -9.79 10.38
N ARG A 86 0.54 -10.16 10.33
CA ARG A 86 -0.30 -9.94 9.16
C ARG A 86 -0.67 -8.46 9.09
N PRO A 87 -0.33 -7.76 7.99
CA PRO A 87 -0.57 -6.31 7.88
C PRO A 87 -2.03 -5.98 7.58
N ALA A 88 -2.84 -6.93 7.12
CA ALA A 88 -4.09 -6.65 6.45
C ALA A 88 -3.88 -5.56 5.38
N SER A 89 -4.87 -4.70 5.12
CA SER A 89 -4.76 -3.66 4.07
C SER A 89 -3.72 -2.56 4.33
N SER A 90 -2.98 -2.57 5.47
CA SER A 90 -1.76 -1.74 5.59
C SER A 90 -0.67 -2.17 4.60
N MET A 91 -0.75 -3.39 4.05
CA MET A 91 0.09 -3.85 2.94
C MET A 91 0.04 -2.90 1.74
N LYS A 92 -1.10 -2.26 1.48
CA LYS A 92 -1.28 -1.30 0.39
C LYS A 92 -0.33 -0.10 0.47
N VAL A 93 0.17 0.24 1.66
CA VAL A 93 1.21 1.28 1.79
C VAL A 93 2.52 0.80 1.16
N ILE A 94 2.91 -0.45 1.41
CA ILE A 94 4.11 -1.04 0.81
C ILE A 94 3.98 -1.08 -0.72
N THR A 95 2.83 -1.52 -1.21
CA THR A 95 2.51 -1.59 -2.65
C THR A 95 2.55 -0.20 -3.29
N ALA A 96 1.91 0.81 -2.66
CA ALA A 96 1.88 2.19 -3.15
C ALA A 96 3.27 2.81 -3.23
N VAL A 97 4.04 2.72 -2.14
CA VAL A 97 5.40 3.27 -2.09
C VAL A 97 6.30 2.61 -3.12
N THR A 98 6.22 1.27 -3.25
CA THR A 98 6.99 0.54 -4.26
C THR A 98 6.60 0.94 -5.69
N ALA A 99 5.29 1.10 -5.94
CA ALA A 99 4.80 1.50 -7.26
C ALA A 99 5.25 2.92 -7.64
N LEU A 100 5.12 3.88 -6.72
CA LEU A 100 5.60 5.24 -6.95
C LEU A 100 7.11 5.31 -7.17
N ASP A 101 7.88 4.51 -6.45
CA ASP A 101 9.35 4.43 -6.63
C ASP A 101 9.75 3.80 -7.97
N LYS A 102 9.06 2.75 -8.43
CA LYS A 102 9.47 1.97 -9.60
C LYS A 102 8.81 2.42 -10.91
N LEU A 103 7.61 2.98 -10.84
CA LEU A 103 6.83 3.38 -12.01
C LEU A 103 6.80 4.91 -12.18
N GLY A 104 6.96 5.66 -11.08
CA GLY A 104 6.84 7.11 -11.06
C GLY A 104 5.40 7.63 -10.91
N GLY A 105 5.25 8.91 -10.56
CA GLY A 105 3.95 9.57 -10.38
C GLY A 105 3.15 9.77 -11.67
N ASP A 106 3.81 9.80 -12.81
CA ASP A 106 3.19 9.97 -14.13
C ASP A 106 2.72 8.67 -14.79
N TYR A 107 2.86 7.54 -14.09
CA TYR A 107 2.53 6.22 -14.63
C TYR A 107 1.06 6.13 -15.06
N GLN A 108 0.82 5.43 -16.20
CA GLN A 108 -0.50 5.23 -16.77
C GLN A 108 -0.81 3.73 -16.92
N PHE A 109 -1.90 3.29 -16.33
CA PHE A 109 -2.52 2.01 -16.67
C PHE A 109 -3.14 2.13 -18.05
N SER A 110 -3.03 1.09 -18.89
CA SER A 110 -3.58 1.18 -20.23
C SER A 110 -4.26 -0.09 -20.68
N THR A 111 -5.36 0.07 -21.45
CA THR A 111 -5.99 -1.00 -22.21
C THR A 111 -6.02 -0.58 -23.67
N GLN A 112 -5.63 -1.47 -24.56
CA GLN A 112 -5.35 -1.16 -25.96
C GLN A 112 -6.12 -2.08 -26.90
N LEU A 113 -6.58 -1.54 -28.04
CA LEU A 113 -7.17 -2.31 -29.14
C LEU A 113 -6.31 -2.14 -30.37
N TYR A 114 -5.94 -3.25 -30.97
CA TYR A 114 -5.14 -3.33 -32.19
C TYR A 114 -5.91 -4.02 -33.30
N SER A 115 -5.47 -3.79 -34.54
CA SER A 115 -5.82 -4.56 -35.71
C SER A 115 -4.60 -5.26 -36.29
N THR A 116 -4.77 -6.48 -36.75
CA THR A 116 -3.68 -7.24 -37.40
C THR A 116 -3.41 -6.80 -38.83
N VAL A 117 -4.33 -6.07 -39.45
CA VAL A 117 -4.20 -5.50 -40.81
C VAL A 117 -4.72 -4.06 -40.80
N ALA A 118 -4.32 -3.29 -41.81
CA ALA A 118 -4.93 -1.98 -42.01
C ALA A 118 -6.40 -2.14 -42.40
N PRO A 119 -7.32 -1.36 -41.82
CA PRO A 119 -8.70 -1.34 -42.26
C PRO A 119 -8.80 -0.82 -43.68
N THR A 120 -9.50 -1.55 -44.57
CA THR A 120 -9.81 -1.14 -45.94
C THR A 120 -11.33 -1.18 -46.11
N ASP A 121 -11.89 -0.08 -46.57
CA ASP A 121 -13.32 0.08 -46.76
C ASP A 121 -14.12 -0.21 -45.46
N SER A 122 -15.28 -0.88 -45.57
CA SER A 122 -16.13 -1.24 -44.43
C SER A 122 -15.84 -2.61 -43.82
N VAL A 123 -14.82 -3.33 -44.33
CA VAL A 123 -14.45 -4.68 -43.89
C VAL A 123 -13.03 -4.71 -43.35
N LEU A 124 -12.86 -5.15 -42.13
CA LEU A 124 -11.57 -5.47 -41.55
C LEU A 124 -11.28 -6.95 -41.89
N GLN A 125 -10.43 -7.17 -42.91
CA GLN A 125 -10.01 -8.53 -43.33
C GLN A 125 -8.89 -9.08 -42.44
N GLY A 126 -9.11 -9.05 -41.13
CA GLY A 126 -8.15 -9.45 -40.11
C GLY A 126 -8.77 -9.49 -38.73
N SER A 127 -7.94 -9.71 -37.74
CA SER A 127 -8.36 -9.85 -36.34
C SER A 127 -8.21 -8.54 -35.59
N LEU A 128 -9.06 -8.35 -34.58
CA LEU A 128 -8.85 -7.39 -33.51
C LEU A 128 -8.08 -8.05 -32.36
N VAL A 129 -7.20 -7.31 -31.71
CA VAL A 129 -6.47 -7.76 -30.53
C VAL A 129 -6.69 -6.77 -29.41
N ALA A 130 -7.39 -7.19 -28.36
CA ALA A 130 -7.54 -6.42 -27.14
C ALA A 130 -6.42 -6.79 -26.17
N ARG A 131 -5.52 -5.85 -25.89
CA ARG A 131 -4.44 -6.04 -24.94
C ARG A 131 -4.77 -5.42 -23.60
N GLY A 132 -4.90 -6.27 -22.60
CA GLY A 132 -5.15 -5.85 -21.24
C GLY A 132 -3.87 -5.43 -20.52
N GLY A 133 -3.88 -4.25 -19.92
CA GLY A 133 -2.80 -3.75 -19.03
C GLY A 133 -3.20 -3.72 -17.58
N PHE A 134 -4.18 -4.53 -17.19
CA PHE A 134 -4.71 -4.61 -15.83
C PHE A 134 -5.11 -3.23 -15.29
N ASP A 135 -5.88 -2.51 -16.08
CA ASP A 135 -6.50 -1.25 -15.67
C ASP A 135 -7.79 -1.55 -14.88
N PRO A 136 -7.82 -1.34 -13.55
CA PRO A 136 -8.97 -1.68 -12.73
C PRO A 136 -10.14 -0.72 -12.89
N LEU A 137 -9.91 0.43 -13.57
CA LEU A 137 -10.89 1.50 -13.76
C LEU A 137 -11.54 1.47 -15.14
N PHE A 138 -11.08 0.59 -16.05
CA PHE A 138 -11.66 0.49 -17.39
C PHE A 138 -13.18 0.29 -17.34
N GLY A 139 -13.92 1.26 -17.88
CA GLY A 139 -15.35 1.36 -17.70
C GLY A 139 -16.15 1.47 -19.00
N ARG A 140 -17.40 1.93 -18.86
CA ARG A 140 -18.35 2.06 -19.97
C ARG A 140 -17.85 3.03 -21.07
N ASP A 141 -17.31 4.16 -20.66
CA ASP A 141 -16.89 5.20 -21.62
C ASP A 141 -15.63 4.78 -22.38
N ASP A 142 -14.75 3.99 -21.73
CA ASP A 142 -13.57 3.42 -22.38
C ASP A 142 -13.96 2.38 -23.43
N LEU A 143 -14.90 1.50 -23.07
CA LEU A 143 -15.42 0.49 -23.99
C LEU A 143 -16.15 1.14 -25.17
N ARG A 144 -16.96 2.18 -24.91
CA ARG A 144 -17.63 2.97 -25.96
C ARG A 144 -16.62 3.61 -26.89
N ALA A 145 -15.51 4.17 -26.37
CA ALA A 145 -14.46 4.75 -27.20
C ALA A 145 -13.80 3.71 -28.12
N PHE A 146 -13.65 2.47 -27.66
CA PHE A 146 -13.13 1.37 -28.50
C PHE A 146 -14.06 1.09 -29.71
N VAL A 147 -15.34 0.99 -29.47
CA VAL A 147 -16.33 0.74 -30.54
C VAL A 147 -16.46 1.95 -31.46
N GLU A 148 -16.43 3.16 -30.90
CA GLU A 148 -16.54 4.41 -31.66
C GLU A 148 -15.40 4.60 -32.67
N VAL A 149 -14.16 4.22 -32.33
CA VAL A 149 -13.02 4.27 -33.26
C VAL A 149 -13.24 3.34 -34.46
N LEU A 150 -13.83 2.16 -34.26
CA LEU A 150 -14.16 1.24 -35.35
C LEU A 150 -15.26 1.83 -36.23
N ARG A 151 -16.30 2.44 -35.63
CA ARG A 151 -17.40 3.08 -36.31
C ARG A 151 -16.91 4.27 -37.17
N GLN A 152 -16.05 5.13 -36.62
CA GLN A 152 -15.47 6.30 -37.29
C GLN A 152 -14.61 5.89 -38.49
N ARG A 153 -13.97 4.73 -38.44
CA ARG A 153 -13.22 4.14 -39.55
C ARG A 153 -14.11 3.45 -40.59
N GLY A 154 -15.44 3.51 -40.42
CA GLY A 154 -16.41 2.92 -41.33
C GLY A 154 -16.54 1.41 -41.24
N ILE A 155 -15.88 0.74 -40.28
CA ILE A 155 -15.87 -0.73 -40.16
C ILE A 155 -17.28 -1.20 -39.82
N ARG A 156 -17.80 -2.14 -40.63
CA ARG A 156 -19.10 -2.81 -40.43
C ARG A 156 -18.95 -4.31 -40.21
N ARG A 157 -17.81 -4.87 -40.61
CA ARG A 157 -17.58 -6.31 -40.54
C ARG A 157 -16.10 -6.62 -40.24
N ILE A 158 -15.88 -7.57 -39.37
CA ILE A 158 -14.58 -8.08 -38.96
C ILE A 158 -14.55 -9.56 -39.31
N THR A 159 -13.71 -10.00 -40.25
CA THR A 159 -13.67 -11.39 -40.73
C THR A 159 -12.77 -12.29 -39.89
N GLY A 160 -11.81 -11.72 -39.19
CA GLY A 160 -10.95 -12.46 -38.26
C GLY A 160 -11.48 -12.49 -36.84
N ASP A 161 -10.63 -12.96 -35.94
CA ASP A 161 -10.97 -13.19 -34.54
C ASP A 161 -10.87 -11.93 -33.66
N LEU A 162 -11.54 -11.97 -32.50
CA LEU A 162 -11.22 -11.12 -31.37
C LEU A 162 -10.25 -11.86 -30.45
N VAL A 163 -8.99 -11.45 -30.47
CA VAL A 163 -7.91 -12.02 -29.65
C VAL A 163 -7.78 -11.23 -28.36
N LEU A 164 -7.83 -11.93 -27.24
CA LEU A 164 -7.68 -11.35 -25.90
C LEU A 164 -6.25 -11.59 -25.42
N ASP A 165 -5.42 -10.54 -25.46
CA ASP A 165 -4.04 -10.60 -24.95
C ASP A 165 -4.04 -10.23 -23.46
N VAL A 166 -3.98 -11.25 -22.64
CA VAL A 166 -3.86 -11.17 -21.18
C VAL A 166 -2.48 -11.63 -20.69
N SER A 167 -1.48 -11.64 -21.58
CA SER A 167 -0.14 -12.18 -21.32
C SER A 167 0.69 -11.35 -20.32
N MET A 168 0.21 -10.17 -19.91
CA MET A 168 0.85 -9.35 -18.88
C MET A 168 1.02 -10.09 -17.54
N LYS A 169 0.06 -10.96 -17.20
CA LYS A 169 -0.03 -11.66 -15.93
C LYS A 169 -0.31 -13.16 -16.18
N ASP A 170 0.10 -14.01 -15.22
CA ASP A 170 -0.33 -15.41 -15.20
C ASP A 170 -1.85 -15.58 -15.23
N THR A 171 -2.31 -16.79 -15.46
CA THR A 171 -3.74 -17.08 -15.62
C THR A 171 -4.48 -17.31 -14.30
N THR A 172 -3.79 -17.17 -13.16
CA THR A 172 -4.39 -17.37 -11.83
C THR A 172 -5.33 -16.21 -11.51
N SER A 173 -6.61 -16.50 -11.29
CA SER A 173 -7.65 -15.50 -11.04
C SER A 173 -7.75 -15.07 -9.58
N LEU A 174 -7.14 -15.82 -8.65
CA LEU A 174 -7.10 -15.53 -7.22
C LEU A 174 -5.67 -15.26 -6.76
N GLY A 175 -5.51 -14.42 -5.74
CA GLY A 175 -4.21 -14.18 -5.12
C GLY A 175 -3.72 -15.39 -4.33
N TRP A 176 -2.41 -15.57 -4.25
CA TRP A 176 -1.82 -16.65 -3.45
C TRP A 176 -2.12 -16.45 -1.96
N GLY A 177 -2.70 -17.46 -1.33
CA GLY A 177 -3.09 -17.41 0.09
C GLY A 177 -4.40 -16.68 0.37
N TRP A 178 -5.22 -16.41 -0.66
CA TRP A 178 -6.59 -15.96 -0.49
C TRP A 178 -7.50 -17.13 -0.10
N CYS A 179 -8.50 -16.85 0.72
CA CYS A 179 -9.50 -17.83 1.07
C CYS A 179 -10.53 -17.98 -0.06
N TRP A 180 -11.10 -19.17 -0.20
CA TRP A 180 -12.07 -19.48 -1.25
C TRP A 180 -13.38 -18.68 -1.14
N ASP A 181 -13.71 -18.23 0.07
CA ASP A 181 -14.91 -17.44 0.39
C ASP A 181 -14.63 -15.92 0.40
N ASP A 182 -13.42 -15.49 0.11
CA ASP A 182 -13.11 -14.09 -0.07
C ASP A 182 -13.89 -13.52 -1.27
N LYS A 183 -14.75 -12.52 -1.00
CA LYS A 183 -15.55 -11.83 -2.04
C LYS A 183 -14.68 -10.87 -2.84
N ASN A 184 -13.82 -11.39 -3.70
CA ASN A 184 -12.90 -10.59 -4.50
C ASN A 184 -13.24 -10.62 -5.98
N LYS A 185 -12.76 -9.59 -6.67
CA LYS A 185 -12.80 -9.49 -8.11
C LYS A 185 -11.70 -10.35 -8.74
N PRO A 186 -11.93 -10.90 -9.94
CA PRO A 186 -10.94 -11.73 -10.61
C PRO A 186 -9.69 -10.93 -11.00
N LEU A 187 -8.53 -11.55 -10.83
CA LEU A 187 -7.25 -10.96 -11.22
C LEU A 187 -6.96 -11.30 -12.69
N THR A 188 -7.45 -10.46 -13.58
CA THR A 188 -7.20 -10.56 -15.03
C THR A 188 -6.77 -9.21 -15.61
N PRO A 189 -5.84 -9.17 -16.58
CA PRO A 189 -5.42 -7.92 -17.19
C PRO A 189 -6.49 -7.22 -18.02
N LEU A 190 -7.52 -7.92 -18.46
CA LEU A 190 -8.60 -7.35 -19.28
C LEU A 190 -9.91 -7.34 -18.50
N LEU A 191 -10.23 -6.17 -17.95
CA LEU A 191 -11.39 -5.96 -17.06
C LEU A 191 -12.42 -5.02 -17.69
N TYR A 192 -13.68 -5.22 -17.32
CA TYR A 192 -14.74 -4.24 -17.52
C TYR A 192 -15.46 -3.99 -16.20
N ARG A 193 -15.38 -2.75 -15.69
CA ARG A 193 -15.95 -2.36 -14.39
C ARG A 193 -15.51 -3.32 -13.25
N GLY A 194 -14.25 -3.71 -13.27
CA GLY A 194 -13.66 -4.60 -12.29
C GLY A 194 -14.06 -6.08 -12.39
N ASN A 195 -14.70 -6.51 -13.49
CA ASN A 195 -15.12 -7.91 -13.71
C ASN A 195 -14.44 -8.49 -14.95
N ASP A 196 -14.29 -9.82 -14.98
CA ASP A 196 -13.81 -10.58 -16.16
C ASP A 196 -14.95 -10.78 -17.18
N SER A 197 -15.43 -9.67 -17.72
CA SER A 197 -16.56 -9.65 -18.67
C SER A 197 -16.31 -8.67 -19.83
N TRP A 198 -15.05 -8.28 -20.03
CA TRP A 198 -14.70 -7.31 -21.06
C TRP A 198 -15.09 -7.79 -22.46
N ALA A 199 -14.82 -9.05 -22.79
CA ALA A 199 -15.07 -9.62 -24.10
C ALA A 199 -16.56 -9.65 -24.43
N ASP A 200 -17.40 -10.08 -23.50
CA ASP A 200 -18.85 -10.18 -23.68
C ASP A 200 -19.46 -8.80 -23.94
N HIS A 201 -19.10 -7.82 -23.11
CA HIS A 201 -19.58 -6.45 -23.27
C HIS A 201 -19.06 -5.80 -24.55
N PHE A 202 -17.81 -6.06 -24.94
CA PHE A 202 -17.27 -5.52 -26.19
C PHE A 202 -18.00 -6.10 -27.38
N TYR A 203 -18.24 -7.42 -27.40
CA TYR A 203 -19.02 -8.11 -28.45
C TYR A 203 -20.43 -7.55 -28.56
N GLU A 204 -21.12 -7.39 -27.44
CA GLU A 204 -22.46 -6.79 -27.38
C GLU A 204 -22.47 -5.36 -27.94
N HIS A 205 -21.49 -4.54 -27.57
CA HIS A 205 -21.37 -3.16 -28.05
C HIS A 205 -21.06 -3.08 -29.54
N LEU A 206 -20.27 -4.01 -30.09
CA LEU A 206 -20.06 -4.14 -31.52
C LEU A 206 -21.40 -4.36 -32.26
N GLY A 207 -22.19 -5.33 -31.78
CA GLY A 207 -23.52 -5.65 -32.34
C GLY A 207 -24.46 -4.43 -32.31
N ARG A 208 -24.52 -3.72 -31.18
CA ARG A 208 -25.32 -2.46 -31.05
C ARG A 208 -24.87 -1.36 -32.00
N ALA A 209 -23.60 -1.32 -32.34
CA ALA A 209 -23.02 -0.38 -33.32
C ALA A 209 -23.17 -0.82 -34.78
N GLY A 210 -23.80 -1.98 -35.04
CA GLY A 210 -23.96 -2.55 -36.37
C GLY A 210 -22.66 -3.11 -36.93
N ILE A 211 -21.73 -3.55 -36.08
CA ILE A 211 -20.46 -4.17 -36.47
C ILE A 211 -20.55 -5.66 -36.20
N THR A 212 -20.38 -6.47 -37.25
CA THR A 212 -20.43 -7.95 -37.15
C THR A 212 -19.00 -8.50 -36.96
N LEU A 213 -18.82 -9.36 -35.97
CA LEU A 213 -17.62 -10.19 -35.79
C LEU A 213 -17.94 -11.61 -36.31
N GLU A 214 -17.24 -12.04 -37.37
CA GLU A 214 -17.42 -13.38 -37.97
C GLU A 214 -16.54 -14.43 -37.31
N GLY A 215 -15.36 -14.01 -36.84
CA GLY A 215 -14.41 -14.89 -36.17
C GLY A 215 -14.77 -15.24 -34.75
N LYS A 216 -13.87 -15.94 -34.07
CA LYS A 216 -14.05 -16.42 -32.70
C LYS A 216 -13.47 -15.41 -31.70
N ILE A 217 -13.96 -15.47 -30.45
CA ILE A 217 -13.32 -14.83 -29.32
C ILE A 217 -12.36 -15.85 -28.68
N GLN A 218 -11.07 -15.53 -28.63
CA GLN A 218 -10.08 -16.46 -28.09
C GLN A 218 -8.93 -15.74 -27.39
N ARG A 219 -8.23 -16.43 -26.47
CA ARG A 219 -7.01 -15.92 -25.86
C ARG A 219 -5.85 -16.06 -26.83
N GLY A 220 -4.94 -15.06 -26.80
CA GLY A 220 -3.73 -15.06 -27.61
C GLY A 220 -2.80 -13.93 -27.20
N THR A 221 -1.77 -13.67 -27.99
CA THR A 221 -0.81 -12.59 -27.74
C THR A 221 -0.82 -11.63 -28.93
N LEU A 222 -0.48 -10.37 -28.66
CA LEU A 222 -0.37 -9.34 -29.69
C LEU A 222 0.70 -9.73 -30.73
N PRO A 223 0.34 -9.92 -32.00
CA PRO A 223 1.28 -10.26 -33.04
C PRO A 223 2.14 -9.06 -33.43
N ARG A 224 3.36 -9.34 -33.91
CA ARG A 224 4.24 -8.29 -34.43
C ARG A 224 3.60 -7.62 -35.66
N GLY A 225 3.71 -6.29 -35.73
CA GLY A 225 3.18 -5.49 -36.82
C GLY A 225 1.71 -5.13 -36.70
N ALA A 226 1.00 -5.57 -35.66
CA ALA A 226 -0.36 -5.10 -35.40
C ALA A 226 -0.39 -3.58 -35.18
N GLN A 227 -1.43 -2.95 -35.71
CA GLN A 227 -1.61 -1.49 -35.69
C GLN A 227 -2.50 -1.11 -34.51
N LEU A 228 -2.03 -0.16 -33.69
CA LEU A 228 -2.82 0.40 -32.59
C LEU A 228 -4.00 1.22 -33.17
N LEU A 229 -5.21 0.86 -32.78
CA LEU A 229 -6.42 1.58 -33.14
C LEU A 229 -6.82 2.61 -32.11
N VAL A 230 -6.79 2.22 -30.83
CA VAL A 230 -7.16 3.05 -29.69
C VAL A 230 -6.50 2.54 -28.42
N GLU A 231 -6.19 3.47 -27.53
CA GLU A 231 -5.69 3.22 -26.19
C GLU A 231 -6.50 4.03 -25.19
N ARG A 232 -6.89 3.40 -24.08
CA ARG A 232 -7.49 4.10 -22.92
C ARG A 232 -6.54 4.02 -21.76
N LYS A 233 -6.44 5.13 -21.00
CA LYS A 233 -5.47 5.28 -19.91
C LYS A 233 -6.12 5.83 -18.66
N HIS A 234 -5.67 5.33 -17.51
CA HIS A 234 -5.94 5.92 -16.20
C HIS A 234 -4.63 6.14 -15.45
N SER A 235 -4.50 7.30 -14.82
CA SER A 235 -3.28 7.64 -14.09
C SER A 235 -3.11 6.82 -12.83
N ILE A 236 -1.86 6.73 -12.35
CA ILE A 236 -1.54 6.09 -11.08
C ILE A 236 -2.35 6.68 -9.92
N ASP A 237 -2.58 8.01 -9.91
CA ASP A 237 -3.38 8.69 -8.89
C ASP A 237 -4.84 8.27 -8.90
N GLN A 238 -5.44 8.12 -10.10
CA GLN A 238 -6.80 7.63 -10.22
C GLN A 238 -6.96 6.22 -9.63
N VAL A 239 -5.91 5.39 -9.67
CA VAL A 239 -5.90 4.04 -9.08
C VAL A 239 -5.50 4.07 -7.60
N LEU A 240 -4.52 4.91 -7.21
CA LEU A 240 -4.10 5.08 -5.81
C LEU A 240 -5.26 5.56 -4.92
N HIS A 241 -6.09 6.48 -5.44
CA HIS A 241 -7.17 7.04 -4.64
C HIS A 241 -8.15 5.98 -4.12
N PRO A 242 -8.85 5.17 -4.94
CA PRO A 242 -9.71 4.10 -4.43
C PRO A 242 -8.93 3.00 -3.70
N MET A 243 -7.68 2.72 -4.09
CA MET A 243 -6.82 1.76 -3.42
C MET A 243 -6.59 2.11 -1.94
N LEU A 244 -6.33 3.37 -1.64
CA LEU A 244 -5.98 3.83 -0.30
C LEU A 244 -7.18 4.39 0.46
N LYS A 245 -7.99 5.28 -0.13
CA LYS A 245 -9.17 5.90 0.50
C LYS A 245 -10.24 4.89 0.85
N GLU A 246 -10.56 3.99 -0.09
CA GLU A 246 -11.65 3.01 0.02
C GLU A 246 -11.15 1.61 0.34
N SER A 247 -9.83 1.44 0.38
CA SER A 247 -9.19 0.14 0.60
C SER A 247 -9.47 -0.89 -0.51
N ASN A 248 -9.68 -0.45 -1.76
CA ASN A 248 -10.01 -1.30 -2.88
C ASN A 248 -8.89 -2.32 -3.17
N ASN A 249 -9.22 -3.63 -3.07
CA ASN A 249 -8.26 -4.71 -3.26
C ASN A 249 -7.85 -4.86 -4.73
N LEU A 250 -8.79 -4.75 -5.67
CA LEU A 250 -8.51 -4.89 -7.10
C LEU A 250 -7.50 -3.83 -7.58
N CYS A 251 -7.65 -2.58 -7.13
CA CYS A 251 -6.71 -1.52 -7.44
C CYS A 251 -5.31 -1.82 -6.89
N ALA A 252 -5.22 -2.42 -5.70
CA ALA A 252 -3.95 -2.81 -5.11
C ALA A 252 -3.28 -3.97 -5.87
N GLU A 253 -4.05 -4.96 -6.27
CA GLU A 253 -3.54 -6.08 -7.07
C GLU A 253 -3.13 -5.62 -8.48
N ALA A 254 -3.94 -4.78 -9.11
CA ALA A 254 -3.58 -4.19 -10.39
C ALA A 254 -2.24 -3.43 -10.30
N MET A 255 -2.07 -2.60 -9.26
CA MET A 255 -0.81 -1.90 -8.97
C MET A 255 0.35 -2.87 -8.75
N PHE A 256 0.14 -3.94 -8.00
CA PHE A 256 1.13 -4.95 -7.69
C PHE A 256 1.57 -5.70 -8.95
N TYR A 257 0.65 -6.03 -9.85
CA TYR A 257 0.99 -6.67 -11.12
C TYR A 257 1.63 -5.73 -12.15
N GLN A 258 1.47 -4.40 -12.02
CA GLN A 258 2.33 -3.47 -12.79
C GLN A 258 3.80 -3.63 -12.39
N LEU A 259 4.08 -3.84 -11.09
CA LEU A 259 5.43 -4.15 -10.63
C LEU A 259 5.94 -5.48 -11.20
N ALA A 260 5.07 -6.50 -11.29
CA ALA A 260 5.44 -7.77 -11.91
C ALA A 260 5.82 -7.60 -13.38
N ALA A 261 5.13 -6.74 -14.12
CA ALA A 261 5.38 -6.46 -15.53
C ALA A 261 6.77 -5.86 -15.80
N LEU A 262 7.40 -5.25 -14.79
CA LEU A 262 8.79 -4.77 -14.89
C LEU A 262 9.81 -5.89 -15.12
N SER A 263 9.45 -7.14 -14.85
CA SER A 263 10.27 -8.31 -15.22
C SER A 263 10.38 -8.51 -16.72
N LYS A 264 9.51 -7.89 -17.53
CA LYS A 264 9.36 -8.05 -18.98
C LYS A 264 9.08 -9.50 -19.42
N ARG A 265 8.64 -10.34 -18.51
CA ARG A 265 8.23 -11.72 -18.77
C ARG A 265 6.77 -11.77 -19.16
N ALA A 266 6.43 -12.56 -20.15
CA ALA A 266 5.05 -12.94 -20.39
C ALA A 266 4.56 -13.78 -19.20
N TYR A 267 3.30 -13.61 -18.83
CA TYR A 267 2.68 -14.32 -17.72
C TYR A 267 3.41 -14.11 -16.39
N ALA A 268 3.78 -12.85 -16.11
CA ALA A 268 4.42 -12.47 -14.85
C ALA A 268 3.54 -12.86 -13.65
N THR A 269 4.20 -13.27 -12.56
CA THR A 269 3.56 -13.82 -11.36
C THR A 269 3.67 -12.86 -10.18
N TYR A 270 2.94 -13.15 -9.09
CA TYR A 270 3.11 -12.42 -7.83
C TYR A 270 4.56 -12.40 -7.32
N LYS A 271 5.38 -13.45 -7.64
CA LYS A 271 6.80 -13.50 -7.25
C LYS A 271 7.63 -12.44 -7.96
N ASP A 272 7.30 -12.11 -9.20
CA ASP A 272 7.97 -11.05 -9.96
C ASP A 272 7.66 -9.68 -9.32
N ALA A 273 6.42 -9.47 -8.87
CA ALA A 273 6.03 -8.26 -8.11
C ALA A 273 6.72 -8.21 -6.75
N ALA A 274 6.67 -9.30 -5.98
CA ALA A 274 7.32 -9.39 -4.67
C ALA A 274 8.82 -9.09 -4.75
N ALA A 275 9.50 -9.51 -5.84
CA ALA A 275 10.90 -9.19 -6.06
C ALA A 275 11.16 -7.68 -6.19
N GLN A 276 10.22 -6.90 -6.75
CA GLN A 276 10.35 -5.43 -6.78
C GLN A 276 10.18 -4.84 -5.37
N VAL A 277 9.21 -5.32 -4.60
CA VAL A 277 9.01 -4.91 -3.20
C VAL A 277 10.26 -5.20 -2.37
N GLN A 278 10.85 -6.40 -2.51
CA GLN A 278 12.07 -6.78 -1.80
C GLN A 278 13.25 -5.84 -2.09
N ARG A 279 13.37 -5.33 -3.33
CA ARG A 279 14.39 -4.34 -3.67
C ARG A 279 14.20 -3.03 -2.89
N VAL A 280 12.97 -2.57 -2.76
CA VAL A 280 12.68 -1.34 -1.98
C VAL A 280 12.87 -1.58 -0.49
N ILE A 281 12.54 -2.76 0.04
CA ILE A 281 12.85 -3.14 1.43
C ILE A 281 14.36 -3.03 1.70
N ALA A 282 15.20 -3.52 0.77
CA ALA A 282 16.66 -3.38 0.88
C ALA A 282 17.10 -1.92 0.84
N GLN A 283 16.49 -1.08 0.00
CA GLN A 283 16.75 0.37 -0.06
C GLN A 283 16.34 1.09 1.23
N CYS A 284 15.37 0.55 1.97
CA CYS A 284 15.01 1.02 3.31
C CYS A 284 16.01 0.61 4.40
N GLY A 285 17.05 -0.16 4.07
CA GLY A 285 18.06 -0.65 5.01
C GLY A 285 17.60 -1.86 5.83
N LEU A 286 16.60 -2.59 5.38
CA LEU A 286 16.08 -3.79 6.02
C LEU A 286 16.42 -5.03 5.21
N GLN A 287 16.45 -6.20 5.89
CA GLN A 287 16.74 -7.47 5.23
C GLN A 287 15.47 -8.02 4.56
N PRO A 288 15.44 -8.15 3.21
CA PRO A 288 14.24 -8.58 2.49
C PRO A 288 13.73 -9.98 2.88
N SER A 289 14.65 -10.92 3.19
CA SER A 289 14.33 -12.30 3.58
C SER A 289 13.55 -12.40 4.90
N ASP A 290 13.51 -11.32 5.68
CA ASP A 290 12.76 -11.28 6.93
C ASP A 290 11.25 -11.15 6.72
N TYR A 291 10.83 -10.82 5.51
CA TYR A 291 9.44 -10.49 5.18
C TYR A 291 8.90 -11.36 4.06
N LEU A 292 7.62 -11.67 4.12
CA LEU A 292 6.91 -12.39 3.07
C LEU A 292 5.83 -11.51 2.46
N VAL A 293 5.93 -11.28 1.16
CA VAL A 293 4.98 -10.51 0.35
C VAL A 293 4.27 -11.47 -0.59
N ALA A 294 3.01 -11.70 -0.36
CA ALA A 294 2.19 -12.66 -1.09
C ALA A 294 1.25 -12.01 -2.10
N ASP A 295 0.79 -10.78 -1.80
CA ASP A 295 -0.10 -10.00 -2.64
C ASP A 295 0.13 -8.48 -2.44
N GLY A 296 -0.57 -7.68 -3.23
CA GLY A 296 -0.50 -6.21 -3.13
C GLY A 296 -1.52 -5.60 -2.17
N SER A 297 -2.60 -6.30 -1.87
CA SER A 297 -3.74 -5.79 -1.10
C SER A 297 -3.65 -6.03 0.41
N GLY A 298 -2.91 -7.06 0.82
CA GLY A 298 -2.85 -7.53 2.20
C GLY A 298 -4.01 -8.44 2.58
N LEU A 299 -4.74 -8.97 1.60
CA LEU A 299 -5.79 -9.95 1.84
C LEU A 299 -5.22 -11.33 2.15
N SER A 300 -4.11 -11.68 1.50
CA SER A 300 -3.43 -12.94 1.73
C SER A 300 -3.04 -13.13 3.19
N LEU A 301 -3.38 -14.28 3.74
CA LEU A 301 -2.96 -14.70 5.07
C LEU A 301 -1.46 -15.00 5.16
N TYR A 302 -0.78 -15.05 4.01
CA TYR A 302 0.66 -15.33 3.92
C TYR A 302 1.54 -14.08 3.87
N ASN A 303 0.95 -12.88 3.92
CA ASN A 303 1.75 -11.67 4.13
C ASN A 303 2.26 -11.61 5.57
N TYR A 304 3.59 -11.48 5.72
CA TYR A 304 4.23 -11.27 7.02
C TYR A 304 5.18 -10.09 6.93
N VAL A 305 4.80 -9.00 7.60
CA VAL A 305 5.58 -7.77 7.69
C VAL A 305 5.65 -7.30 9.14
N SER A 306 6.53 -6.34 9.43
CA SER A 306 6.61 -5.75 10.77
C SER A 306 6.16 -4.28 10.75
N PRO A 307 5.73 -3.71 11.88
CA PRO A 307 5.54 -2.26 12.01
C PRO A 307 6.79 -1.46 11.63
N GLN A 308 7.98 -1.99 11.90
CA GLN A 308 9.25 -1.39 11.49
C GLN A 308 9.34 -1.27 9.96
N LEU A 309 8.96 -2.31 9.21
CA LEU A 309 8.96 -2.25 7.75
C LEU A 309 7.98 -1.19 7.24
N LEU A 310 6.75 -1.16 7.79
CA LEU A 310 5.74 -0.17 7.39
C LEU A 310 6.23 1.26 7.64
N VAL A 311 6.84 1.53 8.79
CA VAL A 311 7.45 2.82 9.10
C VAL A 311 8.65 3.11 8.18
N ALA A 312 9.49 2.12 7.89
CA ALA A 312 10.61 2.30 6.97
C ALA A 312 10.16 2.68 5.56
N MET A 313 9.06 2.09 5.06
CA MET A 313 8.44 2.46 3.79
C MET A 313 7.87 3.89 3.80
N LEU A 314 7.21 4.30 4.88
CA LEU A 314 6.72 5.67 5.05
C LEU A 314 7.88 6.68 5.08
N ARG A 315 8.96 6.37 5.80
CA ARG A 315 10.19 7.18 5.82
C ARG A 315 10.82 7.28 4.43
N TYR A 316 10.86 6.16 3.71
CA TYR A 316 11.38 6.11 2.35
C TYR A 316 10.57 7.03 1.42
N ALA A 317 9.25 6.95 1.46
CA ALA A 317 8.36 7.82 0.70
C ALA A 317 8.57 9.31 1.03
N ALA A 318 8.80 9.64 2.32
CA ALA A 318 8.99 11.01 2.77
C ALA A 318 10.31 11.66 2.31
N ARG A 319 11.24 10.89 1.72
CA ARG A 319 12.49 11.42 1.14
C ARG A 319 12.31 12.07 -0.24
N SER A 320 11.21 11.75 -0.93
CA SER A 320 10.84 12.32 -2.21
C SER A 320 9.55 13.12 -2.05
N GLU A 321 9.58 14.42 -2.34
CA GLU A 321 8.41 15.29 -2.28
C GLU A 321 7.30 14.79 -3.21
N GLU A 322 7.66 14.32 -4.40
CA GLU A 322 6.73 13.76 -5.37
C GLU A 322 6.03 12.52 -4.79
N THR A 323 6.80 11.50 -4.37
CA THR A 323 6.24 10.27 -3.79
C THR A 323 5.39 10.57 -2.54
N PHE A 324 5.85 11.47 -1.68
CA PHE A 324 5.14 11.88 -0.48
C PHE A 324 3.79 12.53 -0.80
N THR A 325 3.76 13.40 -1.80
CA THR A 325 2.55 14.11 -2.22
C THR A 325 1.51 13.15 -2.79
N HIS A 326 1.88 12.28 -3.74
CA HIS A 326 0.99 11.25 -4.28
C HIS A 326 0.42 10.36 -3.18
N LEU A 327 1.29 9.84 -2.31
CA LEU A 327 0.89 8.95 -1.23
C LEU A 327 -0.06 9.62 -0.24
N THR A 328 0.29 10.81 0.27
CA THR A 328 -0.48 11.50 1.32
C THR A 328 -1.81 12.06 0.81
N THR A 329 -1.89 12.42 -0.46
CA THR A 329 -3.15 12.84 -1.10
C THR A 329 -4.14 11.68 -1.18
N ALA A 330 -3.64 10.47 -1.45
CA ALA A 330 -4.47 9.27 -1.58
C ALA A 330 -4.82 8.61 -0.23
N LEU A 331 -4.10 8.91 0.87
CA LEU A 331 -4.42 8.34 2.19
C LEU A 331 -5.73 8.91 2.77
N PRO A 332 -6.54 8.08 3.47
CA PRO A 332 -7.66 8.55 4.29
C PRO A 332 -7.23 9.60 5.32
N ILE A 333 -8.11 10.58 5.56
CA ILE A 333 -7.91 11.63 6.54
C ILE A 333 -8.83 11.38 7.73
N MET A 334 -8.25 11.35 8.92
CA MET A 334 -8.95 11.08 10.17
C MET A 334 -10.10 12.07 10.40
N GLY A 335 -11.30 11.54 10.71
CA GLY A 335 -12.50 12.33 10.97
C GLY A 335 -13.10 13.05 9.76
N ARG A 336 -12.57 12.83 8.53
CA ARG A 336 -12.94 13.58 7.33
C ARG A 336 -13.39 12.67 6.16
N ASP A 337 -12.55 11.74 5.72
CA ASP A 337 -12.82 10.97 4.50
C ASP A 337 -12.36 9.49 4.57
N GLY A 338 -12.70 8.75 3.53
CA GLY A 338 -12.30 7.36 3.35
C GLY A 338 -12.67 6.47 4.54
N THR A 339 -11.85 5.47 4.81
CA THR A 339 -12.05 4.52 5.92
C THR A 339 -11.85 5.13 7.30
N LEU A 340 -11.44 6.38 7.40
CA LEU A 340 -11.24 7.12 8.66
C LEU A 340 -12.30 8.20 8.91
N LYS A 341 -13.32 8.35 8.05
CA LYS A 341 -14.29 9.45 8.07
C LYS A 341 -15.04 9.65 9.40
N SER A 342 -15.25 8.59 10.17
CA SER A 342 -16.00 8.62 11.43
C SER A 342 -15.12 8.56 12.68
N ARG A 343 -13.78 8.44 12.54
CA ARG A 343 -12.85 8.20 13.64
C ARG A 343 -12.27 9.50 14.20
N CYS A 344 -12.01 9.54 15.50
CA CYS A 344 -11.35 10.64 16.22
C CYS A 344 -11.94 12.05 15.94
N ARG A 345 -13.24 12.17 15.67
CA ARG A 345 -13.89 13.47 15.47
C ARG A 345 -13.81 14.31 16.74
N ARG A 346 -13.64 15.62 16.60
CA ARG A 346 -13.51 16.60 17.67
C ARG A 346 -12.28 16.35 18.58
N THR A 347 -11.22 15.78 18.02
CA THR A 347 -9.94 15.59 18.69
C THR A 347 -8.81 16.19 17.84
N PRO A 348 -7.62 16.44 18.40
CA PRO A 348 -6.46 16.93 17.64
C PRO A 348 -6.01 16.01 16.49
N ALA A 349 -6.45 14.75 16.49
CA ALA A 349 -6.16 13.82 15.39
C ALA A 349 -7.05 14.06 14.15
N GLN A 350 -8.21 14.72 14.31
CA GLN A 350 -9.09 15.06 13.19
C GLN A 350 -8.38 16.00 12.21
N ASP A 351 -8.55 15.76 10.91
CA ASP A 351 -7.93 16.51 9.80
C ASP A 351 -6.39 16.49 9.78
N ASN A 352 -5.77 15.93 10.82
CA ASN A 352 -4.33 15.84 11.04
C ASN A 352 -3.78 14.49 10.57
N VAL A 353 -4.28 13.38 11.13
CA VAL A 353 -3.77 12.03 10.81
C VAL A 353 -4.20 11.60 9.42
N ARG A 354 -3.23 11.17 8.60
CA ARG A 354 -3.45 10.56 7.28
C ARG A 354 -2.93 9.13 7.31
N ALA A 355 -3.83 8.15 7.27
CA ALA A 355 -3.40 6.77 7.50
C ALA A 355 -4.27 5.75 6.77
N LYS A 356 -3.64 4.63 6.40
CA LYS A 356 -4.29 3.45 5.84
C LYS A 356 -4.71 2.50 6.93
N THR A 357 -5.97 2.12 6.93
CA THR A 357 -6.53 1.08 7.81
C THR A 357 -6.28 -0.32 7.23
N GLY A 358 -6.18 -1.32 8.10
CA GLY A 358 -6.20 -2.72 7.71
C GLY A 358 -7.11 -3.52 8.63
N THR A 359 -7.87 -4.46 8.06
CA THR A 359 -8.79 -5.33 8.79
C THR A 359 -8.82 -6.71 8.11
N LEU A 360 -8.55 -7.74 8.88
CA LEU A 360 -8.85 -9.14 8.60
C LEU A 360 -9.45 -9.74 9.87
N GLU A 361 -9.96 -10.95 9.79
CA GLU A 361 -10.39 -11.67 11.00
C GLU A 361 -9.26 -11.75 12.01
N GLY A 362 -9.52 -11.27 13.24
CA GLY A 362 -8.53 -11.20 14.31
C GLY A 362 -7.39 -10.20 14.11
N VAL A 363 -7.40 -9.36 13.06
CA VAL A 363 -6.34 -8.38 12.78
C VAL A 363 -6.92 -6.98 12.54
N SER A 364 -6.35 -5.99 13.21
CA SER A 364 -6.62 -4.58 12.98
C SER A 364 -5.32 -3.80 12.87
N SER A 365 -5.13 -3.01 11.83
CA SER A 365 -3.91 -2.22 11.63
C SER A 365 -4.20 -0.79 11.18
N LEU A 366 -3.23 0.11 11.45
CA LEU A 366 -3.26 1.51 11.04
C LEU A 366 -1.84 1.98 10.78
N THR A 367 -1.59 2.58 9.61
CA THR A 367 -0.24 2.99 9.21
C THR A 367 -0.29 4.30 8.43
N GLY A 368 0.50 5.30 8.85
CA GLY A 368 0.47 6.60 8.18
C GLY A 368 1.27 7.68 8.88
N TYR A 369 0.84 8.91 8.71
CA TYR A 369 1.49 10.12 9.18
C TYR A 369 0.61 10.91 10.14
N ALA A 370 1.25 11.63 11.06
CA ALA A 370 0.60 12.57 11.98
C ALA A 370 1.49 13.80 12.17
N MET A 371 0.89 14.94 12.46
CA MET A 371 1.59 16.13 12.95
C MET A 371 1.41 16.19 14.47
N ALA A 372 2.52 16.14 15.18
CA ALA A 372 2.52 16.32 16.63
C ALA A 372 2.23 17.77 17.02
N ALA A 373 1.76 18.01 18.24
CA ALA A 373 1.40 19.37 18.70
C ALA A 373 2.57 20.35 18.74
N ASN A 374 3.82 19.85 18.79
CA ASN A 374 5.03 20.66 18.68
C ASN A 374 5.46 20.95 17.23
N GLY A 375 4.64 20.55 16.24
CA GLY A 375 4.94 20.75 14.82
C GLY A 375 5.82 19.68 14.19
N HIS A 376 6.25 18.66 14.92
CA HIS A 376 7.04 17.55 14.36
C HIS A 376 6.17 16.65 13.49
N ARG A 377 6.72 16.24 12.35
CA ARG A 377 6.10 15.25 11.48
C ARG A 377 6.45 13.85 11.94
N LEU A 378 5.44 13.07 12.26
CA LEU A 378 5.57 11.68 12.69
C LEU A 378 5.09 10.74 11.59
N CYS A 379 5.71 9.57 11.49
CA CYS A 379 5.10 8.43 10.81
C CYS A 379 5.01 7.25 11.79
N PHE A 380 3.94 6.44 11.61
CA PHE A 380 3.65 5.38 12.55
C PHE A 380 3.02 4.16 11.88
N ALA A 381 3.18 3.00 12.52
CA ALA A 381 2.48 1.77 12.18
C ALA A 381 2.05 1.04 13.45
N ILE A 382 0.79 0.58 13.44
CA ILE A 382 0.15 -0.18 14.51
C ILE A 382 -0.41 -1.45 13.89
N ILE A 383 -0.08 -2.60 14.44
CA ILE A 383 -0.71 -3.88 14.09
C ILE A 383 -1.16 -4.55 15.38
N ASN A 384 -2.47 -4.75 15.53
CA ASN A 384 -3.05 -5.58 16.56
C ASN A 384 -3.47 -6.91 15.93
N GLN A 385 -2.99 -8.02 16.48
CA GLN A 385 -3.33 -9.38 16.04
C GLN A 385 -3.83 -10.20 17.23
N GLY A 386 -4.86 -11.03 17.00
CA GLY A 386 -5.55 -11.74 18.07
C GLY A 386 -6.60 -10.89 18.77
N VAL A 387 -7.08 -9.81 18.14
CA VAL A 387 -8.23 -9.03 18.63
C VAL A 387 -9.52 -9.79 18.37
N ARG A 388 -10.44 -9.75 19.33
CA ARG A 388 -11.71 -10.47 19.25
C ARG A 388 -12.71 -9.76 18.34
N THR A 389 -12.64 -8.44 18.32
CA THR A 389 -13.45 -7.59 17.45
C THR A 389 -12.58 -6.51 16.81
N THR A 390 -12.98 -6.05 15.63
CA THR A 390 -12.30 -4.92 14.96
C THR A 390 -12.38 -3.63 15.77
N ALA A 391 -13.44 -3.46 16.58
CA ALA A 391 -13.63 -2.30 17.45
C ALA A 391 -12.54 -2.20 18.52
N GLU A 392 -12.13 -3.32 19.14
CA GLU A 392 -11.03 -3.34 20.12
C GLU A 392 -9.74 -2.76 19.53
N GLY A 393 -9.33 -3.24 18.36
CA GLY A 393 -8.13 -2.72 17.68
C GLY A 393 -8.27 -1.26 17.24
N ARG A 394 -9.44 -0.86 16.71
CA ARG A 394 -9.71 0.53 16.31
C ARG A 394 -9.66 1.50 17.48
N ASN A 395 -10.26 1.15 18.62
CA ASN A 395 -10.25 1.98 19.82
C ASN A 395 -8.83 2.21 20.33
N PHE A 396 -8.00 1.17 20.34
CA PHE A 396 -6.58 1.29 20.67
C PHE A 396 -5.84 2.23 19.70
N GLN A 397 -6.03 2.05 18.39
CA GLN A 397 -5.42 2.89 17.37
C GLN A 397 -5.84 4.36 17.50
N ASP A 398 -7.11 4.60 17.81
CA ASP A 398 -7.63 5.96 18.05
C ASP A 398 -6.99 6.61 19.28
N ALA A 399 -6.76 5.82 20.34
CA ALA A 399 -6.05 6.30 21.53
C ALA A 399 -4.59 6.64 21.20
N VAL A 400 -3.90 5.82 20.40
CA VAL A 400 -2.55 6.13 19.92
C VAL A 400 -2.54 7.41 19.07
N CYS A 401 -3.45 7.56 18.10
CA CYS A 401 -3.53 8.77 17.29
C CYS A 401 -3.75 10.04 18.13
N ARG A 402 -4.61 9.97 19.16
CA ARG A 402 -4.76 11.08 20.11
C ARG A 402 -3.47 11.34 20.89
N ALA A 403 -2.81 10.30 21.39
CA ALA A 403 -1.55 10.45 22.13
C ALA A 403 -0.46 11.15 21.31
N LEU A 404 -0.38 10.85 20.01
CA LEU A 404 0.59 11.46 19.08
C LEU A 404 0.30 12.93 18.77
N THR A 405 -0.97 13.34 18.81
CA THR A 405 -1.41 14.67 18.32
C THR A 405 -1.80 15.66 19.41
N GLN A 406 -2.01 15.21 20.66
CA GLN A 406 -2.41 16.06 21.79
C GLN A 406 -1.24 16.85 22.37
N GLY A 407 -1.48 18.15 22.71
CA GLY A 407 -0.52 19.00 23.38
C GLY A 407 -0.35 18.71 24.89
N PHE A 408 0.44 19.55 25.59
CA PHE A 408 0.72 19.43 27.02
C PHE A 408 -0.52 19.62 27.89
N ASP A 409 -1.39 20.55 27.53
CA ASP A 409 -2.53 20.99 28.36
C ASP A 409 -3.74 20.07 28.33
N THR A 410 -3.62 18.93 27.63
CA THR A 410 -4.73 17.99 27.50
C THR A 410 -4.65 16.95 28.63
N PRO A 411 -5.74 16.73 29.42
CA PRO A 411 -5.73 15.75 30.50
C PRO A 411 -5.28 14.37 30.05
N HIS A 412 -4.54 13.68 30.92
CA HIS A 412 -4.14 12.29 30.68
C HIS A 412 -5.37 11.43 30.39
N ILE A 413 -5.31 10.60 29.34
CA ILE A 413 -6.31 9.57 29.09
C ILE A 413 -6.20 8.58 30.25
N ARG A 414 -7.21 8.57 31.14
CA ARG A 414 -7.25 7.57 32.22
C ARG A 414 -7.55 6.20 31.60
N PRO A 415 -6.79 5.14 31.96
CA PRO A 415 -6.98 3.80 31.39
C PRO A 415 -8.33 3.16 31.73
N ASP A 416 -9.00 3.65 32.73
CA ASP A 416 -10.19 3.09 33.39
C ASP A 416 -11.51 3.62 32.83
N VAL A 417 -11.51 4.58 31.92
CA VAL A 417 -12.75 4.96 31.23
C VAL A 417 -13.03 3.87 30.19
N GLN A 418 -13.82 2.87 30.58
CA GLN A 418 -14.51 2.05 29.58
C GLN A 418 -15.24 3.03 28.65
N PRO A 419 -14.96 3.01 27.34
CA PRO A 419 -15.79 3.77 26.41
C PRO A 419 -17.21 3.29 26.60
N ASP A 420 -18.14 4.24 26.83
CA ASP A 420 -19.57 3.95 26.80
C ASP A 420 -19.82 3.03 25.61
N ILE A 421 -20.31 1.83 25.89
CA ILE A 421 -20.76 0.89 24.87
C ILE A 421 -21.98 1.56 24.27
N VAL A 422 -21.78 2.36 23.25
CA VAL A 422 -22.88 2.73 22.35
C VAL A 422 -23.36 1.40 21.76
N PRO A 423 -24.61 0.99 22.02
CA PRO A 423 -25.11 -0.23 21.44
C PRO A 423 -24.88 -0.13 19.92
N SER A 424 -24.25 -1.12 19.36
CA SER A 424 -24.08 -1.25 17.92
C SER A 424 -25.49 -1.36 17.30
N GLY A 425 -26.07 -0.21 17.00
CA GLY A 425 -27.17 -0.15 16.06
C GLY A 425 -26.59 -0.54 14.71
N GLU A 426 -27.11 -1.66 14.21
CA GLU A 426 -27.09 -2.11 12.85
C GLU A 426 -25.69 -2.22 12.22
N GLU A 427 -25.22 -3.45 12.11
CA GLU A 427 -24.31 -3.85 11.04
C GLU A 427 -24.91 -3.35 9.72
N GLU A 428 -24.38 -2.24 9.19
CA GLU A 428 -24.55 -1.91 7.79
C GLU A 428 -23.96 -3.08 6.99
N GLN A 429 -24.80 -4.05 6.69
CA GLN A 429 -24.58 -4.97 5.60
C GLN A 429 -24.39 -4.08 4.38
N ASN A 430 -23.17 -4.03 3.86
CA ASN A 430 -22.87 -3.51 2.54
C ASN A 430 -23.56 -4.42 1.52
N THR A 431 -24.86 -4.26 1.38
CA THR A 431 -25.64 -4.79 0.27
C THR A 431 -25.25 -3.92 -0.93
N PRO A 432 -24.74 -4.47 -2.02
CA PRO A 432 -24.60 -3.70 -3.25
C PRO A 432 -26.01 -3.28 -3.65
N SER A 433 -26.27 -1.98 -3.76
CA SER A 433 -27.47 -1.46 -4.38
C SER A 433 -27.59 -2.08 -5.78
N LEU A 434 -28.54 -2.97 -5.93
CA LEU A 434 -29.10 -3.36 -7.22
C LEU A 434 -29.63 -2.06 -7.82
N LEU A 435 -28.87 -1.46 -8.74
CA LEU A 435 -29.42 -0.47 -9.64
C LEU A 435 -30.48 -1.17 -10.46
N GLU A 436 -31.71 -0.81 -10.15
CA GLU A 436 -32.90 -1.18 -10.90
C GLU A 436 -32.67 -0.98 -12.40
N GLU A 437 -32.82 -2.05 -13.12
CA GLU A 437 -33.12 -2.03 -14.54
C GLU A 437 -34.50 -1.38 -14.70
N ASN A 438 -34.56 -0.30 -15.43
CA ASN A 438 -35.77 0.13 -16.11
C ASN A 438 -35.46 0.36 -17.59
N PRO A 439 -36.39 0.04 -18.49
CA PRO A 439 -36.23 -0.47 -19.86
C PRO A 439 -35.63 0.51 -20.88
#